data_173de8b046d84eabb86580ef1596b30a
#
_entry.id   173de8b046d84eabb86580ef1596b30a
#
_cell.length_a   1.000
_cell.length_b   1.000
_cell.length_c   1.000
_cell.angle_alpha   90.00
_cell.angle_beta   90.00
_cell.angle_gamma   90.00
#
_symmetry.space_group_name_H-M   'P 1'
#
loop_
_entity.id
_entity.type
_entity.pdbx_description
1 polymer ?
#
loop_
_entity_poly.entity_id
_entity_poly.type
_entity_poly.pdbx_seq_one_letter_code
_entity_poly.pdbx_strand_id
1 'polypeptide(L)'
;MNIKKLITKLTAAVSAAVMAVSLSAGVSAAVKDFDFDVTNAPVLEPWTSYAIGMDHYDPTKITADSQVIVTYTCEFLNEKEEAPVELIVQSWSSPDTPMASATGTVWAKVAPAEYDDSHAVFNYADMVTAYGTSDFSGVDALCIGATDKANVTVSSCTITNCGDDMYIKMTDAERAEAYKNALIIVLASALAIIVIIIVVFMVILKRKTSYAYDPTLGKYVKMAKDEKEEK
;
A
#
# COMPACT_ATOMS: atom_id res chain seq x y z
N MET A 1 -36.25 14.21 29.39
CA MET A 1 -35.22 14.35 28.34
C MET A 1 -35.89 14.24 26.98
N ASN A 2 -35.74 15.22 26.09
CA ASN A 2 -36.53 15.31 24.86
C ASN A 2 -35.98 14.29 23.83
N ILE A 3 -36.79 13.31 23.43
CA ILE A 3 -36.43 12.21 22.55
C ILE A 3 -35.83 12.73 21.21
N LYS A 4 -36.35 13.86 20.69
CA LYS A 4 -35.80 14.49 19.48
C LYS A 4 -34.33 14.88 19.66
N LYS A 5 -33.97 15.47 20.82
CA LYS A 5 -32.57 15.85 21.13
C LYS A 5 -31.67 14.62 21.32
N LEU A 6 -32.20 13.48 21.79
CA LEU A 6 -31.45 12.24 21.92
C LEU A 6 -31.17 11.61 20.56
N ILE A 7 -32.21 11.55 19.70
CA ILE A 7 -32.08 11.02 18.32
C ILE A 7 -31.09 11.87 17.54
N THR A 8 -31.19 13.20 17.60
CA THR A 8 -30.25 14.08 16.90
C THR A 8 -28.81 13.90 17.36
N LYS A 9 -28.57 13.74 18.68
CA LYS A 9 -27.24 13.47 19.22
C LYS A 9 -26.71 12.09 18.80
N LEU A 10 -27.58 11.06 18.77
CA LEU A 10 -27.20 9.72 18.34
C LEU A 10 -26.89 9.68 16.85
N THR A 11 -27.70 10.34 16.02
CA THR A 11 -27.46 10.46 14.57
C THR A 11 -26.14 11.20 14.28
N ALA A 12 -25.88 12.30 15.02
CA ALA A 12 -24.63 13.05 14.91
C ALA A 12 -23.41 12.20 15.31
N ALA A 13 -23.52 11.42 16.40
CA ALA A 13 -22.44 10.53 16.87
C ALA A 13 -22.17 9.39 15.88
N VAL A 14 -23.21 8.77 15.31
CA VAL A 14 -23.06 7.71 14.29
C VAL A 14 -22.50 8.28 13.00
N SER A 15 -22.96 9.48 12.56
CA SER A 15 -22.41 10.12 11.38
C SER A 15 -20.95 10.53 11.56
N ALA A 16 -20.56 10.99 12.75
CA ALA A 16 -19.17 11.31 13.07
C ALA A 16 -18.29 10.04 13.09
N ALA A 17 -18.80 8.94 13.64
CA ALA A 17 -18.09 7.67 13.65
C ALA A 17 -17.92 7.10 12.23
N VAL A 18 -18.95 7.18 11.37
CA VAL A 18 -18.88 6.75 9.98
C VAL A 18 -17.93 7.64 9.18
N MET A 19 -17.92 8.95 9.41
CA MET A 19 -16.96 9.87 8.76
C MET A 19 -15.54 9.64 9.28
N ALA A 20 -15.34 9.33 10.55
CA ALA A 20 -14.01 9.02 11.08
C ALA A 20 -13.45 7.72 10.47
N VAL A 21 -14.29 6.71 10.24
CA VAL A 21 -13.89 5.46 9.56
C VAL A 21 -13.62 5.71 8.07
N SER A 22 -14.38 6.56 7.41
CA SER A 22 -14.14 6.91 6.00
C SER A 22 -12.94 7.84 5.79
N LEU A 23 -12.60 8.68 6.78
CA LEU A 23 -11.39 9.51 6.76
C LEU A 23 -10.12 8.70 7.07
N SER A 24 -10.24 7.61 7.83
CA SER A 24 -9.09 6.70 8.05
C SER A 24 -8.83 5.77 6.87
N ALA A 25 -9.77 5.63 5.93
CA ALA A 25 -9.53 4.90 4.67
C ALA A 25 -8.83 5.76 3.60
N GLY A 26 -8.67 7.06 3.85
CA GLY A 26 -7.84 7.97 3.06
C GLY A 26 -6.48 8.18 3.72
N VAL A 27 -5.85 7.13 4.25
CA VAL A 27 -4.42 7.17 4.56
C VAL A 27 -3.72 7.34 3.22
N SER A 28 -3.23 8.54 2.96
CA SER A 28 -2.20 8.76 1.94
C SER A 28 -1.15 7.69 2.19
N ALA A 29 -0.94 6.81 1.21
CA ALA A 29 0.10 5.82 1.28
C ALA A 29 1.37 6.55 1.72
N ALA A 30 1.94 6.17 2.86
CA ALA A 30 3.13 6.84 3.35
C ALA A 30 4.24 6.50 2.36
N VAL A 31 4.79 7.51 1.75
CA VAL A 31 5.95 7.37 0.86
C VAL A 31 7.13 6.96 1.74
N LYS A 32 7.79 5.86 1.38
CA LYS A 32 8.93 5.30 2.12
C LYS A 32 10.06 4.97 1.17
N ASP A 33 11.25 4.95 1.72
CA ASP A 33 12.39 4.38 1.03
C ASP A 33 12.45 2.88 1.32
N PHE A 34 12.88 2.11 0.34
CA PHE A 34 13.02 0.66 0.44
C PHE A 34 14.47 0.26 0.13
N ASP A 35 15.10 -0.38 1.11
CA ASP A 35 16.48 -0.87 0.99
C ASP A 35 16.49 -2.35 0.58
N PHE A 36 17.21 -2.67 -0.50
CA PHE A 36 17.47 -4.05 -0.89
C PHE A 36 18.60 -4.66 -0.08
N ASP A 37 18.46 -5.93 0.26
CA ASP A 37 19.57 -6.70 0.82
C ASP A 37 20.57 -7.08 -0.29
N VAL A 38 21.66 -6.37 -0.34
CA VAL A 38 22.76 -6.59 -1.26
C VAL A 38 23.99 -7.20 -0.58
N THR A 39 23.84 -7.71 0.66
CA THR A 39 24.94 -8.26 1.47
C THR A 39 25.66 -9.40 0.76
N ASN A 40 24.95 -10.16 -0.07
CA ASN A 40 25.47 -11.31 -0.82
C ASN A 40 25.81 -10.97 -2.27
N ALA A 41 25.77 -9.69 -2.66
CA ALA A 41 26.17 -9.31 -4.01
C ALA A 41 27.67 -9.60 -4.23
N PRO A 42 28.04 -10.31 -5.29
CA PRO A 42 29.45 -10.54 -5.61
C PRO A 42 30.10 -9.22 -6.07
N VAL A 43 31.41 -9.22 -6.15
CA VAL A 43 32.11 -8.19 -6.93
C VAL A 43 31.68 -8.35 -8.39
N LEU A 44 31.13 -7.28 -8.95
CA LEU A 44 30.68 -7.25 -10.34
C LEU A 44 31.87 -6.95 -11.25
N GLU A 45 32.29 -7.93 -12.03
CA GLU A 45 33.26 -7.74 -13.11
C GLU A 45 32.60 -7.04 -14.30
N PRO A 46 33.35 -6.47 -15.25
CA PRO A 46 32.82 -5.88 -16.45
C PRO A 46 31.75 -6.75 -17.12
N TRP A 47 30.62 -6.14 -17.48
CA TRP A 47 29.46 -6.80 -18.12
C TRP A 47 28.74 -7.86 -17.28
N THR A 48 29.03 -7.96 -16.00
CA THR A 48 28.27 -8.81 -15.08
C THR A 48 27.22 -7.99 -14.35
N SER A 49 26.22 -8.66 -13.79
CA SER A 49 25.16 -8.00 -13.03
C SER A 49 24.70 -8.83 -11.85
N TYR A 50 24.18 -8.16 -10.84
CA TYR A 50 23.48 -8.73 -9.69
C TYR A 50 21.99 -8.45 -9.82
N ALA A 51 21.17 -9.51 -9.89
CA ALA A 51 19.74 -9.41 -10.08
C ALA A 51 19.00 -9.37 -8.73
N ILE A 52 18.06 -8.45 -8.61
CA ILE A 52 17.10 -8.37 -7.51
C ILE A 52 15.74 -8.77 -8.08
N GLY A 53 15.28 -9.97 -7.74
CA GLY A 53 14.03 -10.52 -8.26
C GLY A 53 12.79 -9.95 -7.59
N MET A 54 11.64 -10.16 -8.23
CA MET A 54 10.32 -9.74 -7.72
C MET A 54 9.92 -10.40 -6.40
N ASP A 55 10.57 -11.45 -5.99
CA ASP A 55 10.41 -12.08 -4.68
C ASP A 55 10.96 -11.22 -3.54
N HIS A 56 11.76 -10.20 -3.86
CA HIS A 56 12.34 -9.26 -2.89
C HIS A 56 11.62 -7.90 -2.83
N TYR A 57 10.78 -7.57 -3.83
CA TYR A 57 10.06 -6.29 -3.88
C TYR A 57 8.86 -6.37 -4.85
N ASP A 58 7.93 -5.41 -4.74
CA ASP A 58 6.81 -5.26 -5.66
C ASP A 58 7.10 -4.11 -6.65
N PRO A 59 7.46 -4.39 -7.91
CA PRO A 59 7.81 -3.36 -8.88
C PRO A 59 6.66 -2.40 -9.20
N THR A 60 5.40 -2.77 -8.93
CA THR A 60 4.24 -1.90 -9.13
C THR A 60 4.18 -0.74 -8.13
N LYS A 61 5.01 -0.79 -7.09
CA LYS A 61 5.11 0.25 -6.06
C LYS A 61 6.13 1.34 -6.38
N ILE A 62 6.90 1.18 -7.46
CA ILE A 62 7.77 2.23 -7.99
C ILE A 62 6.88 3.35 -8.53
N THR A 63 7.06 4.57 -8.03
CA THR A 63 6.23 5.75 -8.34
C THR A 63 7.00 6.74 -9.20
N ALA A 64 6.29 7.74 -9.74
CA ALA A 64 6.91 8.80 -10.54
C ALA A 64 7.97 9.62 -9.78
N ASP A 65 7.90 9.62 -8.43
CA ASP A 65 8.84 10.31 -7.57
C ASP A 65 9.97 9.39 -7.06
N SER A 66 9.95 8.11 -7.46
CA SER A 66 10.96 7.13 -7.05
C SER A 66 12.26 7.32 -7.82
N GLN A 67 13.36 7.05 -7.12
CA GLN A 67 14.70 6.92 -7.69
C GLN A 67 15.35 5.65 -7.17
N VAL A 68 16.14 4.98 -7.99
CA VAL A 68 17.01 3.89 -7.55
C VAL A 68 18.38 4.49 -7.28
N ILE A 69 18.86 4.39 -6.04
CA ILE A 69 20.19 4.88 -5.62
C ILE A 69 21.04 3.67 -5.30
N VAL A 70 22.16 3.53 -6.00
CA VAL A 70 23.15 2.48 -5.78
C VAL A 70 24.40 3.08 -5.22
N THR A 71 24.82 2.63 -4.03
CA THR A 71 26.11 3.00 -3.43
C THR A 71 27.10 1.87 -3.67
N TYR A 72 28.30 2.21 -4.06
CA TYR A 72 29.31 1.23 -4.44
C TYR A 72 30.74 1.73 -4.18
N THR A 73 31.67 0.80 -4.27
CA THR A 73 33.09 1.10 -4.48
C THR A 73 33.51 0.51 -5.82
N CYS A 74 34.37 1.18 -6.55
CA CYS A 74 34.82 0.70 -7.85
C CYS A 74 36.34 0.75 -8.00
N GLU A 75 36.84 -0.22 -8.74
CA GLU A 75 38.22 -0.24 -9.24
C GLU A 75 38.15 -0.02 -10.76
N PHE A 76 38.53 1.20 -11.19
CA PHE A 76 38.49 1.55 -12.61
C PHE A 76 39.58 0.81 -13.39
N LEU A 77 39.20 0.21 -14.50
CA LEU A 77 40.09 -0.52 -15.41
C LEU A 77 40.62 0.38 -16.53
N ASN A 78 39.92 1.46 -16.81
CA ASN A 78 40.19 2.42 -17.86
C ASN A 78 40.06 3.86 -17.38
N GLU A 79 40.25 4.86 -18.25
CA GLU A 79 40.02 6.26 -17.92
C GLU A 79 38.57 6.50 -17.50
N LYS A 80 38.39 7.36 -16.48
CA LYS A 80 37.18 7.59 -15.72
C LYS A 80 36.22 8.58 -16.41
N GLU A 81 35.78 8.28 -17.63
CA GLU A 81 34.91 9.18 -18.39
C GLU A 81 33.44 8.78 -18.41
N GLU A 82 33.09 7.54 -17.95
CA GLU A 82 31.71 7.03 -18.00
C GLU A 82 31.33 6.36 -16.68
N ALA A 83 30.01 6.24 -16.45
CA ALA A 83 29.49 5.61 -15.27
C ALA A 83 29.98 4.15 -15.14
N PRO A 84 30.45 3.73 -13.94
CA PRO A 84 30.90 2.36 -13.72
C PRO A 84 29.74 1.38 -13.57
N VAL A 85 28.51 1.88 -13.31
CA VAL A 85 27.31 1.06 -13.08
C VAL A 85 26.18 1.45 -14.03
N GLU A 86 25.34 0.48 -14.33
CA GLU A 86 24.10 0.65 -15.07
C GLU A 86 22.97 -0.10 -14.35
N LEU A 87 21.73 0.32 -14.50
CA LEU A 87 20.57 -0.43 -14.06
C LEU A 87 19.99 -1.19 -15.25
N ILE A 88 19.59 -2.45 -15.03
CA ILE A 88 18.99 -3.28 -16.07
C ILE A 88 17.60 -3.70 -15.59
N VAL A 89 16.58 -3.39 -16.39
CA VAL A 89 15.22 -3.84 -16.17
C VAL A 89 14.98 -5.10 -16.98
N GLN A 90 14.46 -6.16 -16.37
CA GLN A 90 14.22 -7.46 -17.02
C GLN A 90 12.74 -7.87 -16.91
N SER A 91 12.20 -8.48 -17.99
CA SER A 91 10.81 -8.98 -18.06
C SER A 91 10.71 -10.31 -18.85
N TRP A 92 11.48 -11.32 -18.41
CA TRP A 92 11.52 -12.64 -19.06
C TRP A 92 10.18 -13.38 -19.02
N SER A 93 9.38 -13.19 -17.95
CA SER A 93 8.04 -13.78 -17.82
C SER A 93 6.97 -13.04 -18.64
N SER A 94 7.28 -11.85 -19.14
CA SER A 94 6.40 -11.03 -19.97
C SER A 94 7.06 -10.66 -21.30
N PRO A 95 7.43 -11.64 -22.13
CA PRO A 95 8.25 -11.42 -23.34
C PRO A 95 7.52 -10.58 -24.41
N ASP A 96 6.21 -10.45 -24.31
CA ASP A 96 5.40 -9.64 -25.23
C ASP A 96 5.44 -8.14 -24.87
N THR A 97 6.00 -7.76 -23.72
CA THR A 97 6.20 -6.37 -23.34
C THR A 97 7.39 -5.81 -24.12
N PRO A 98 7.18 -4.91 -25.10
CA PRO A 98 8.28 -4.38 -25.89
C PRO A 98 9.12 -3.43 -25.04
N MET A 99 10.41 -3.70 -24.93
CA MET A 99 11.35 -2.74 -24.38
C MET A 99 11.61 -1.63 -25.43
N ALA A 100 11.46 -0.37 -25.03
CA ALA A 100 11.63 0.76 -25.94
C ALA A 100 13.06 0.83 -26.52
N SER A 101 14.05 0.42 -25.73
CA SER A 101 15.47 0.48 -26.14
C SER A 101 15.87 -0.55 -27.20
N ALA A 102 15.14 -1.70 -27.29
CA ALA A 102 15.45 -2.72 -28.30
C ALA A 102 14.25 -3.62 -28.55
N THR A 103 13.65 -3.53 -29.73
CA THR A 103 12.53 -4.39 -30.16
C THR A 103 12.93 -5.85 -30.11
N GLY A 104 12.13 -6.67 -29.43
CA GLY A 104 12.34 -8.11 -29.31
C GLY A 104 13.30 -8.53 -28.19
N THR A 105 13.73 -7.61 -27.33
CA THR A 105 14.47 -7.94 -26.11
C THR A 105 13.54 -7.96 -24.91
N VAL A 106 13.92 -8.73 -23.89
CA VAL A 106 13.22 -8.84 -22.59
C VAL A 106 14.02 -8.16 -21.47
N TRP A 107 14.96 -7.31 -21.83
CA TRP A 107 15.75 -6.51 -20.91
C TRP A 107 16.15 -5.18 -21.54
N ALA A 108 16.31 -4.16 -20.72
CA ALA A 108 16.74 -2.83 -21.14
C ALA A 108 17.72 -2.24 -20.14
N LYS A 109 18.71 -1.51 -20.64
CA LYS A 109 19.68 -0.78 -19.84
C LYS A 109 19.20 0.63 -19.57
N VAL A 110 19.39 1.09 -18.34
CA VAL A 110 19.16 2.46 -17.90
C VAL A 110 20.50 3.03 -17.47
N ALA A 111 20.90 4.11 -18.09
CA ALA A 111 22.07 4.86 -17.67
C ALA A 111 21.72 5.69 -16.42
N PRO A 112 22.65 5.92 -15.48
CA PRO A 112 22.40 6.79 -14.35
C PRO A 112 22.23 8.24 -14.81
N ALA A 113 21.27 8.94 -14.17
CA ALA A 113 21.06 10.36 -14.39
C ALA A 113 22.17 11.19 -13.72
N GLU A 114 22.66 10.69 -12.58
CA GLU A 114 23.77 11.27 -11.82
C GLU A 114 24.65 10.14 -11.30
N TYR A 115 25.96 10.35 -11.29
CA TYR A 115 26.91 9.39 -10.73
C TYR A 115 28.22 10.05 -10.30
N ASP A 116 28.90 9.42 -9.35
CA ASP A 116 30.27 9.73 -8.96
C ASP A 116 31.04 8.43 -8.67
N ASP A 117 32.12 8.49 -7.90
CA ASP A 117 32.97 7.34 -7.56
C ASP A 117 32.35 6.37 -6.55
N SER A 118 31.24 6.75 -5.93
CA SER A 118 30.65 6.06 -4.80
C SER A 118 29.14 5.83 -4.93
N HIS A 119 28.45 6.56 -5.79
CA HIS A 119 27.01 6.39 -5.96
C HIS A 119 26.56 6.69 -7.39
N ALA A 120 25.41 6.10 -7.76
CA ALA A 120 24.70 6.36 -8.98
C ALA A 120 23.19 6.46 -8.70
N VAL A 121 22.52 7.39 -9.38
CA VAL A 121 21.08 7.67 -9.24
C VAL A 121 20.40 7.41 -10.56
N PHE A 122 19.36 6.58 -10.55
CA PHE A 122 18.52 6.24 -11.70
C PHE A 122 17.12 6.79 -11.48
N ASN A 123 16.65 7.64 -12.39
CA ASN A 123 15.34 8.26 -12.28
C ASN A 123 14.23 7.36 -12.82
N TYR A 124 13.04 7.47 -12.26
CA TYR A 124 11.84 6.79 -12.76
C TYR A 124 11.59 7.03 -14.25
N ALA A 125 11.72 8.28 -14.72
CA ALA A 125 11.46 8.64 -16.12
C ALA A 125 12.39 7.90 -17.09
N ASP A 126 13.65 7.67 -16.70
CA ASP A 126 14.63 6.95 -17.51
C ASP A 126 14.32 5.45 -17.51
N MET A 127 13.88 4.90 -16.37
CA MET A 127 13.39 3.52 -16.29
C MET A 127 12.16 3.29 -17.16
N VAL A 128 11.17 4.20 -17.14
CA VAL A 128 9.98 4.14 -18.01
C VAL A 128 10.37 4.22 -19.48
N THR A 129 11.30 5.10 -19.81
CA THR A 129 11.78 5.25 -21.19
C THR A 129 12.46 3.97 -21.69
N ALA A 130 13.29 3.35 -20.87
CA ALA A 130 13.99 2.11 -21.22
C ALA A 130 13.03 0.91 -21.29
N TYR A 131 12.10 0.81 -20.32
CA TYR A 131 11.12 -0.27 -20.25
C TYR A 131 9.99 -0.13 -21.28
N GLY A 132 9.63 1.09 -21.64
CA GLY A 132 8.61 1.39 -22.65
C GLY A 132 7.21 1.60 -22.09
N THR A 133 7.01 1.42 -20.79
CA THR A 133 5.73 1.67 -20.10
C THR A 133 5.98 2.05 -18.65
N SER A 134 5.03 2.77 -18.06
CA SER A 134 4.99 3.07 -16.62
C SER A 134 4.37 1.96 -15.77
N ASP A 135 3.83 0.92 -16.39
CA ASP A 135 3.32 -0.27 -15.72
C ASP A 135 4.45 -1.29 -15.58
N PHE A 136 5.07 -1.34 -14.40
CA PHE A 136 6.15 -2.26 -14.09
C PHE A 136 5.66 -3.65 -13.61
N SER A 137 4.38 -3.98 -13.75
CA SER A 137 3.84 -5.28 -13.33
C SER A 137 4.50 -6.49 -14.02
N GLY A 138 5.05 -6.29 -15.21
CA GLY A 138 5.78 -7.30 -15.97
C GLY A 138 7.28 -7.36 -15.67
N VAL A 139 7.80 -6.57 -14.75
CA VAL A 139 9.23 -6.59 -14.40
C VAL A 139 9.52 -7.79 -13.50
N ASP A 140 10.44 -8.65 -13.92
CA ASP A 140 10.89 -9.82 -13.15
C ASP A 140 12.05 -9.49 -12.22
N ALA A 141 12.95 -8.61 -12.65
CA ALA A 141 14.10 -8.20 -11.87
C ALA A 141 14.60 -6.81 -12.27
N LEU A 142 15.13 -6.10 -11.29
CA LEU A 142 16.07 -5.02 -11.48
C LEU A 142 17.47 -5.59 -11.23
N CYS A 143 18.40 -5.32 -12.15
CA CYS A 143 19.77 -5.77 -11.97
C CYS A 143 20.70 -4.57 -11.91
N ILE A 144 21.64 -4.61 -10.98
CA ILE A 144 22.76 -3.67 -10.92
C ILE A 144 23.86 -4.28 -11.78
N GLY A 145 24.21 -3.63 -12.87
CA GLY A 145 25.23 -4.07 -13.80
C GLY A 145 26.52 -3.27 -13.67
N ALA A 146 27.66 -3.92 -13.81
CA ALA A 146 28.93 -3.24 -14.03
C ALA A 146 29.14 -2.99 -15.54
N THR A 147 29.56 -1.80 -15.89
CA THR A 147 29.97 -1.48 -17.28
C THR A 147 31.34 -2.07 -17.59
N ASP A 148 31.88 -1.81 -18.76
CA ASP A 148 33.25 -2.24 -19.14
C ASP A 148 34.36 -1.41 -18.47
N LYS A 149 33.98 -0.46 -17.59
CA LYS A 149 34.89 0.55 -17.03
C LYS A 149 35.52 0.15 -15.71
N ALA A 150 34.84 -0.69 -14.92
CA ALA A 150 35.27 -0.96 -13.56
C ALA A 150 34.84 -2.35 -13.04
N ASN A 151 35.56 -2.84 -12.05
CA ASN A 151 35.02 -3.81 -11.10
C ASN A 151 34.24 -3.06 -10.03
N VAL A 152 33.03 -3.48 -9.73
CA VAL A 152 32.10 -2.79 -8.85
C VAL A 152 31.73 -3.67 -7.65
N THR A 153 31.87 -3.15 -6.45
CA THR A 153 31.34 -3.76 -5.23
C THR A 153 30.17 -2.93 -4.73
N VAL A 154 28.97 -3.49 -4.79
CA VAL A 154 27.74 -2.82 -4.35
C VAL A 154 27.69 -2.85 -2.83
N SER A 155 27.49 -1.69 -2.20
CA SER A 155 27.39 -1.52 -0.75
C SER A 155 25.93 -1.35 -0.30
N SER A 156 25.09 -0.67 -1.11
CA SER A 156 23.66 -0.53 -0.86
C SER A 156 22.91 -0.29 -2.17
N CYS A 157 21.63 -0.64 -2.16
CA CYS A 157 20.68 -0.26 -3.21
C CYS A 157 19.37 0.12 -2.55
N THR A 158 18.91 1.35 -2.79
CA THR A 158 17.70 1.90 -2.19
C THR A 158 16.78 2.41 -3.29
N ILE A 159 15.49 2.09 -3.22
CA ILE A 159 14.47 2.80 -4.01
C ILE A 159 13.82 3.82 -3.09
N THR A 160 13.90 5.09 -3.46
CA THR A 160 13.28 6.18 -2.69
C THR A 160 11.83 6.41 -3.10
N ASN A 161 11.06 7.03 -2.21
CA ASN A 161 9.69 7.47 -2.49
C ASN A 161 8.76 6.38 -3.06
N CYS A 162 8.91 5.15 -2.59
CA CYS A 162 8.06 4.04 -2.98
C CYS A 162 6.63 4.19 -2.43
N GLY A 163 5.67 3.51 -3.06
CA GLY A 163 4.36 3.30 -2.45
C GLY A 163 4.46 2.44 -1.18
N ASP A 164 3.43 2.52 -0.34
CA ASP A 164 3.31 1.62 0.81
C ASP A 164 3.44 0.16 0.37
N ASP A 165 4.03 -0.64 1.26
CA ASP A 165 4.16 -2.08 1.08
C ASP A 165 5.06 -2.52 -0.09
N MET A 166 6.16 -1.77 -0.34
CA MET A 166 7.24 -2.17 -1.23
C MET A 166 8.10 -3.28 -0.61
N TYR A 167 7.52 -4.36 -0.17
CA TYR A 167 8.23 -5.49 0.43
C TYR A 167 7.88 -6.78 -0.31
N ILE A 168 8.52 -7.87 0.15
CA ILE A 168 8.38 -9.22 -0.38
C ILE A 168 6.94 -9.50 -0.82
N LYS A 169 6.77 -9.87 -2.06
CA LYS A 169 5.48 -10.28 -2.62
C LYS A 169 4.89 -11.39 -1.76
N MET A 170 3.80 -11.12 -1.06
CA MET A 170 3.10 -12.13 -0.27
C MET A 170 2.80 -13.34 -1.14
N THR A 171 3.11 -14.53 -0.64
CA THR A 171 2.68 -15.76 -1.26
C THR A 171 1.15 -15.80 -1.33
N ASP A 172 0.59 -16.57 -2.27
CA ASP A 172 -0.88 -16.70 -2.38
C ASP A 172 -1.52 -17.21 -1.09
N ALA A 173 -0.79 -18.02 -0.31
CA ALA A 173 -1.23 -18.51 1.00
C ALA A 173 -1.30 -17.36 2.04
N GLU A 174 -0.25 -16.54 2.15
CA GLU A 174 -0.21 -15.38 3.05
C GLU A 174 -1.26 -14.34 2.67
N ARG A 175 -1.46 -14.13 1.38
CA ARG A 175 -2.51 -13.22 0.86
C ARG A 175 -3.89 -13.75 1.22
N ALA A 176 -4.16 -15.06 1.04
CA ALA A 176 -5.42 -15.68 1.42
C ALA A 176 -5.68 -15.58 2.94
N GLU A 177 -4.65 -15.73 3.76
CA GLU A 177 -4.73 -15.57 5.21
C GLU A 177 -4.99 -14.11 5.61
N ALA A 178 -4.34 -13.15 4.98
CA ALA A 178 -4.58 -11.73 5.18
C ALA A 178 -6.02 -11.34 4.83
N TYR A 179 -6.55 -11.81 3.70
CA TYR A 179 -7.96 -11.62 3.33
C TYR A 179 -8.93 -12.25 4.33
N LYS A 180 -8.65 -13.46 4.81
CA LYS A 180 -9.46 -14.14 5.83
C LYS A 180 -9.51 -13.35 7.12
N ASN A 181 -8.36 -12.83 7.58
CA ASN A 181 -8.27 -12.02 8.79
C ASN A 181 -9.00 -10.69 8.64
N ALA A 182 -8.86 -10.01 7.50
CA ALA A 182 -9.60 -8.80 7.19
C ALA A 182 -11.12 -9.04 7.18
N LEU A 183 -11.58 -10.14 6.57
CA LEU A 183 -12.98 -10.51 6.53
C LEU A 183 -13.55 -10.76 7.94
N ILE A 184 -12.80 -11.45 8.81
CA ILE A 184 -13.18 -11.68 10.21
C ILE A 184 -13.37 -10.36 10.96
N ILE A 185 -12.45 -9.40 10.79
CA ILE A 185 -12.53 -8.07 11.42
C ILE A 185 -13.79 -7.32 10.95
N VAL A 186 -14.06 -7.34 9.64
CA VAL A 186 -15.25 -6.69 9.05
C VAL A 186 -16.55 -7.32 9.58
N LEU A 187 -16.63 -8.65 9.62
CA LEU A 187 -17.80 -9.37 10.14
C LEU A 187 -18.01 -9.10 11.64
N ALA A 188 -16.94 -9.11 12.45
CA ALA A 188 -17.02 -8.82 13.86
C ALA A 188 -17.51 -7.40 14.14
N SER A 189 -17.01 -6.41 13.38
CA SER A 189 -17.44 -5.02 13.50
C SER A 189 -18.92 -4.83 13.11
N ALA A 190 -19.36 -5.46 12.03
CA ALA A 190 -20.75 -5.43 11.60
C ALA A 190 -21.70 -6.03 12.65
N LEU A 191 -21.30 -7.15 13.26
CA LEU A 191 -22.07 -7.82 14.31
C LEU A 191 -22.17 -6.95 15.57
N ALA A 192 -21.09 -6.26 15.97
CA ALA A 192 -21.09 -5.31 17.06
C ALA A 192 -22.08 -4.15 16.82
N ILE A 193 -22.12 -3.61 15.61
CA ILE A 193 -23.07 -2.54 15.23
C ILE A 193 -24.52 -3.05 15.35
N ILE A 194 -24.82 -4.25 14.87
CA ILE A 194 -26.16 -4.85 14.96
C ILE A 194 -26.59 -4.99 16.42
N VAL A 195 -25.70 -5.48 17.29
CA VAL A 195 -26.00 -5.62 18.73
C VAL A 195 -26.30 -4.26 19.36
N ILE A 196 -25.53 -3.22 19.04
CA ILE A 196 -25.78 -1.86 19.52
C ILE A 196 -27.18 -1.38 19.06
N ILE A 197 -27.53 -1.58 17.81
CA ILE A 197 -28.85 -1.20 17.27
C ILE A 197 -29.97 -1.92 18.04
N ILE A 198 -29.84 -3.22 18.29
CA ILE A 198 -30.83 -4.02 19.02
C ILE A 198 -30.98 -3.49 20.46
N VAL A 199 -29.88 -3.21 21.15
CA VAL A 199 -29.90 -2.67 22.51
C VAL A 199 -30.60 -1.32 22.55
N VAL A 200 -30.26 -0.42 21.63
CA VAL A 200 -30.90 0.90 21.51
C VAL A 200 -32.41 0.74 21.27
N PHE A 201 -32.79 -0.16 20.37
CA PHE A 201 -34.19 -0.43 20.07
C PHE A 201 -34.95 -0.98 21.27
N MET A 202 -34.36 -1.92 22.02
CA MET A 202 -34.97 -2.43 23.27
C MET A 202 -35.14 -1.34 24.31
N VAL A 203 -34.15 -0.44 24.47
CA VAL A 203 -34.26 0.69 25.40
C VAL A 203 -35.39 1.65 25.02
N ILE A 204 -35.52 1.92 23.72
CA ILE A 204 -36.62 2.75 23.17
C ILE A 204 -37.97 2.10 23.43
N LEU A 205 -38.09 0.80 23.15
CA LEU A 205 -39.34 0.05 23.38
C LEU A 205 -39.73 0.02 24.87
N LYS A 206 -38.76 -0.23 25.77
CA LYS A 206 -39.01 -0.19 27.24
C LYS A 206 -39.41 1.22 27.73
N ARG A 207 -39.06 2.28 27.00
CA ARG A 207 -39.43 3.66 27.32
C ARG A 207 -40.73 4.11 26.65
N LYS A 208 -41.38 3.26 25.83
CA LYS A 208 -42.70 3.60 25.29
C LYS A 208 -43.66 3.78 26.44
N THR A 209 -44.09 5.00 26.66
CA THR A 209 -45.17 5.34 27.56
C THR A 209 -46.46 4.76 27.02
N SER A 210 -47.13 3.94 27.82
CA SER A 210 -48.48 3.46 27.49
C SER A 210 -49.44 4.64 27.64
N TYR A 211 -50.35 4.75 26.67
CA TYR A 211 -51.44 5.70 26.69
C TYR A 211 -52.74 4.88 26.84
N ALA A 212 -53.57 5.25 27.77
CA ALA A 212 -54.91 4.71 27.91
C ALA A 212 -55.94 5.77 27.50
N TYR A 213 -57.04 5.35 26.91
CA TYR A 213 -58.15 6.25 26.60
C TYR A 213 -58.89 6.56 27.87
N ASP A 214 -59.00 7.84 28.25
CA ASP A 214 -59.80 8.31 29.37
C ASP A 214 -61.17 8.75 28.87
N PRO A 215 -62.23 7.99 29.19
CA PRO A 215 -63.57 8.32 28.74
C PRO A 215 -64.14 9.62 29.34
N THR A 216 -63.60 10.03 30.46
CA THR A 216 -64.04 11.30 31.15
C THR A 216 -63.46 12.54 30.47
N LEU A 217 -62.31 12.41 29.91
CA LEU A 217 -61.59 13.50 29.19
C LEU A 217 -61.75 13.37 27.67
N GLY A 218 -62.32 12.29 27.13
CA GLY A 218 -62.50 12.05 25.72
C GLY A 218 -61.19 11.99 24.92
N LYS A 219 -60.05 11.68 25.57
CA LYS A 219 -58.70 11.67 24.91
C LYS A 219 -57.81 10.63 25.54
N TYR A 220 -56.73 10.31 24.78
CA TYR A 220 -55.66 9.44 25.31
C TYR A 220 -54.77 10.15 26.30
N VAL A 221 -54.62 9.61 27.52
CA VAL A 221 -53.80 10.14 28.60
C VAL A 221 -52.65 9.21 28.87
N LYS A 222 -51.51 9.74 29.23
CA LYS A 222 -50.32 8.99 29.54
C LYS A 222 -50.49 8.27 30.88
N MET A 223 -50.41 6.94 30.90
CA MET A 223 -50.50 6.14 32.11
C MET A 223 -49.33 6.40 33.04
N ALA A 224 -49.58 6.58 34.33
CA ALA A 224 -48.55 6.62 35.35
C ALA A 224 -47.83 5.26 35.47
N LYS A 225 -46.56 5.27 35.86
CA LYS A 225 -45.71 4.07 35.88
C LYS A 225 -46.20 3.01 36.87
N ASP A 226 -46.92 3.43 37.89
CA ASP A 226 -47.37 2.59 39.01
C ASP A 226 -48.64 1.77 38.72
N GLU A 227 -49.40 2.14 37.65
CA GLU A 227 -50.59 1.39 37.25
C GLU A 227 -50.31 0.19 36.31
N LYS A 228 -49.04 -0.09 36.05
CA LYS A 228 -48.63 -1.19 35.15
C LYS A 228 -48.49 -2.55 35.80
N GLU A 229 -48.46 -2.60 37.14
CA GLU A 229 -48.22 -3.85 37.91
C GLU A 229 -49.49 -4.55 38.37
N GLU A 230 -50.68 -3.98 38.16
CA GLU A 230 -51.95 -4.56 38.60
C GLU A 230 -52.86 -5.13 37.49
N LYS A 231 -52.32 -5.48 36.29
CA LYS A 231 -53.15 -6.18 35.28
C LYS A 231 -52.38 -7.34 34.66
#